data_42458a81eebb4903ba96f74fe94d0037
#
_entry.id   42458a81eebb4903ba96f74fe94d0037
#
_cell.length_a   1.000
_cell.length_b   1.000
_cell.length_c   1.000
_cell.angle_alpha   90.00
_cell.angle_beta   90.00
_cell.angle_gamma   90.00
#
_symmetry.space_group_name_H-M   'P 1'
#
loop_
_entity.id
_entity.type
_entity.pdbx_description
1 polymer ?
#
loop_
_entity_poly.entity_id
_entity_poly.type
_entity_poly.pdbx_seq_one_letter_code
_entity_poly.pdbx_strand_id
1 'polypeptide(L)'
;MSRLWKLRARRRLGDRGAALVKMILFTPILVMIAIGILEFGLAWRDSITVSSTTRAGARVGSNAGNDRMADYNTLLAVQAAVASIPNAQINKVVIYKSTRTDGVVPPECTTATGAVASGGVQCT
;
A
#
# COMPACT_ATOMS: atom_id res chain seq x y z
N MET A 1 64.76 -12.66 -16.50
CA MET A 1 63.56 -12.87 -15.62
C MET A 1 62.72 -11.60 -15.35
N SER A 2 63.16 -10.40 -15.62
CA SER A 2 62.44 -9.14 -15.26
C SER A 2 61.34 -8.68 -16.24
N ARG A 3 61.24 -9.20 -17.44
CA ARG A 3 60.24 -8.78 -18.44
C ARG A 3 58.86 -9.43 -18.23
N LEU A 4 58.78 -10.64 -17.71
CA LEU A 4 57.55 -11.33 -17.49
C LEU A 4 56.74 -10.77 -16.30
N TRP A 5 57.39 -10.18 -15.33
CA TRP A 5 56.78 -9.54 -14.19
C TRP A 5 56.01 -8.22 -14.59
N LYS A 6 56.59 -7.47 -15.50
CA LYS A 6 55.97 -6.22 -16.01
C LYS A 6 54.70 -6.48 -16.82
N LEU A 7 54.64 -7.59 -17.56
CA LEU A 7 53.46 -7.94 -18.34
C LEU A 7 52.30 -8.45 -17.45
N ARG A 8 52.59 -9.16 -16.35
CA ARG A 8 51.58 -9.59 -15.37
C ARG A 8 50.98 -8.42 -14.59
N ALA A 9 51.78 -7.41 -14.24
CA ALA A 9 51.28 -6.19 -13.56
C ALA A 9 50.35 -5.35 -14.46
N ARG A 10 50.66 -5.22 -15.75
CA ARG A 10 49.81 -4.53 -16.69
C ARG A 10 48.45 -5.20 -16.93
N ARG A 11 48.37 -6.51 -16.98
CA ARG A 11 47.10 -7.23 -17.11
C ARG A 11 46.18 -7.01 -15.89
N ARG A 12 46.73 -7.00 -14.68
CA ARG A 12 45.95 -6.79 -13.45
C ARG A 12 45.37 -5.37 -13.33
N LEU A 13 46.05 -4.36 -13.90
CA LEU A 13 45.52 -2.98 -13.95
C LEU A 13 44.37 -2.85 -14.97
N GLY A 14 44.47 -3.53 -16.12
CA GLY A 14 43.40 -3.56 -17.12
C GLY A 14 42.10 -4.20 -16.63
N ASP A 15 42.22 -5.29 -15.91
CA ASP A 15 41.03 -6.01 -15.36
C ASP A 15 40.32 -5.18 -14.28
N ARG A 16 41.05 -4.44 -13.45
CA ARG A 16 40.47 -3.53 -12.45
C ARG A 16 39.74 -2.35 -13.08
N GLY A 17 40.28 -1.77 -14.15
CA GLY A 17 39.63 -0.70 -14.90
C GLY A 17 38.35 -1.18 -15.58
N ALA A 18 38.37 -2.35 -16.21
CA ALA A 18 37.19 -2.94 -16.85
C ALA A 18 36.06 -3.25 -15.82
N ALA A 19 36.43 -3.71 -14.61
CA ALA A 19 35.48 -3.95 -13.55
C ALA A 19 34.81 -2.66 -13.05
N LEU A 20 35.55 -1.56 -12.92
CA LEU A 20 35.02 -0.26 -12.54
C LEU A 20 34.03 0.27 -13.58
N VAL A 21 34.34 0.17 -14.86
CA VAL A 21 33.45 0.60 -15.95
C VAL A 21 32.15 -0.21 -15.93
N LYS A 22 32.22 -1.53 -15.73
CA LYS A 22 31.03 -2.36 -15.57
C LYS A 22 30.19 -1.94 -14.39
N MET A 23 30.80 -1.67 -13.23
CA MET A 23 30.10 -1.21 -12.04
C MET A 23 29.37 0.10 -12.27
N ILE A 24 30.01 1.09 -12.89
CA ILE A 24 29.39 2.39 -13.19
C ILE A 24 28.19 2.24 -14.12
N LEU A 25 28.24 1.31 -15.07
CA LEU A 25 27.15 1.07 -16.01
C LEU A 25 25.96 0.33 -15.38
N PHE A 26 26.23 -0.68 -14.53
CA PHE A 26 25.18 -1.50 -13.94
C PHE A 26 24.57 -0.91 -12.66
N THR A 27 25.33 -0.13 -11.91
CA THR A 27 24.86 0.45 -10.63
C THR A 27 23.57 1.29 -10.78
N PRO A 28 23.44 2.22 -11.76
CA PRO A 28 22.21 2.99 -11.88
C PRO A 28 21.00 2.13 -12.19
N ILE A 29 21.17 1.05 -12.96
CA ILE A 29 20.08 0.12 -13.27
C ILE A 29 19.64 -0.63 -12.00
N LEU A 30 20.61 -1.12 -11.22
CA LEU A 30 20.33 -1.80 -9.96
C LEU A 30 19.65 -0.88 -8.96
N VAL A 31 20.06 0.37 -8.87
CA VAL A 31 19.43 1.38 -7.99
C VAL A 31 18.00 1.65 -8.42
N MET A 32 17.73 1.80 -9.71
CA MET A 32 16.35 1.96 -10.21
C MET A 32 15.45 0.77 -9.84
N ILE A 33 15.95 -0.44 -10.02
CA ILE A 33 15.22 -1.65 -9.64
C ILE A 33 14.98 -1.70 -8.14
N ALA A 34 15.98 -1.37 -7.32
CA ALA A 34 15.86 -1.37 -5.87
C ALA A 34 14.81 -0.35 -5.38
N ILE A 35 14.79 0.86 -5.95
CA ILE A 35 13.78 1.88 -5.65
C ILE A 35 12.39 1.39 -6.06
N GLY A 36 12.24 0.83 -7.25
CA GLY A 36 10.95 0.28 -7.71
C GLY A 36 10.40 -0.82 -6.80
N ILE A 37 11.25 -1.70 -6.30
CA ILE A 37 10.85 -2.74 -5.33
C ILE A 37 10.39 -2.11 -4.00
N LEU A 38 11.09 -1.08 -3.53
CA LEU A 38 10.71 -0.36 -2.31
C LEU A 38 9.35 0.34 -2.46
N GLU A 39 9.14 1.07 -3.54
CA GLU A 39 7.86 1.76 -3.81
C GLU A 39 6.70 0.77 -3.91
N PHE A 40 6.90 -0.33 -4.65
CA PHE A 40 5.88 -1.37 -4.77
C PHE A 40 5.60 -2.04 -3.41
N GLY A 41 6.64 -2.32 -2.62
CA GLY A 41 6.49 -2.90 -1.29
C GLY A 41 5.69 -2.02 -0.33
N LEU A 42 5.91 -0.70 -0.37
CA LEU A 42 5.14 0.26 0.43
C LEU A 42 3.68 0.32 -0.03
N ALA A 43 3.43 0.43 -1.33
CA ALA A 43 2.07 0.45 -1.88
C ALA A 43 1.29 -0.86 -1.55
N TRP A 44 1.96 -2.00 -1.61
CA TRP A 44 1.39 -3.29 -1.24
C TRP A 44 1.02 -3.35 0.25
N ARG A 45 1.91 -2.87 1.12
CA ARG A 45 1.65 -2.77 2.56
C ARG A 45 0.43 -1.91 2.85
N ASP A 46 0.31 -0.76 2.21
CA ASP A 46 -0.82 0.15 2.41
C ASP A 46 -2.13 -0.50 1.94
N SER A 47 -2.12 -1.19 0.82
CA SER A 47 -3.28 -1.94 0.32
C SER A 47 -3.77 -3.02 1.31
N ILE A 48 -2.84 -3.78 1.90
CA ILE A 48 -3.18 -4.79 2.92
C ILE A 48 -3.76 -4.12 4.16
N THR A 49 -3.19 -2.99 4.59
CA THR A 49 -3.66 -2.27 5.77
C THR A 49 -5.08 -1.73 5.55
N VAL A 50 -5.36 -1.13 4.40
CA VAL A 50 -6.72 -0.67 4.05
C VAL A 50 -7.71 -1.84 4.06
N SER A 51 -7.35 -2.97 3.47
CA SER A 51 -8.19 -4.16 3.47
C SER A 51 -8.46 -4.70 4.89
N SER A 52 -7.43 -4.74 5.75
CA SER A 52 -7.58 -5.18 7.14
C SER A 52 -8.43 -4.22 7.97
N THR A 53 -8.27 -2.93 7.76
CA THR A 53 -9.04 -1.85 8.40
C THR A 53 -10.52 -1.95 8.04
N THR A 54 -10.83 -2.14 6.76
CA THR A 54 -12.21 -2.33 6.29
C THR A 54 -12.87 -3.54 6.94
N ARG A 55 -12.15 -4.65 7.06
CA ARG A 55 -12.65 -5.85 7.76
C ARG A 55 -12.88 -5.62 9.25
N ALA A 56 -11.99 -4.87 9.91
CA ALA A 56 -12.15 -4.53 11.33
C ALA A 56 -13.41 -3.67 11.54
N GLY A 57 -13.59 -2.62 10.73
CA GLY A 57 -14.80 -1.78 10.75
C GLY A 57 -16.07 -2.59 10.49
N ALA A 58 -16.07 -3.46 9.47
CA ALA A 58 -17.22 -4.30 9.13
C ALA A 58 -17.62 -5.25 10.27
N ARG A 59 -16.64 -5.80 11.00
CA ARG A 59 -16.93 -6.64 12.18
C ARG A 59 -17.60 -5.85 13.31
N VAL A 60 -17.13 -4.63 13.58
CA VAL A 60 -17.74 -3.78 14.61
C VAL A 60 -19.15 -3.40 14.18
N GLY A 61 -19.35 -2.96 12.95
CA GLY A 61 -20.66 -2.59 12.43
C GLY A 61 -21.65 -3.76 12.42
N SER A 62 -21.21 -4.96 12.03
CA SER A 62 -22.08 -6.14 12.04
C SER A 62 -22.48 -6.59 13.46
N ASN A 63 -21.61 -6.45 14.44
CA ASN A 63 -21.89 -6.79 15.84
C ASN A 63 -22.78 -5.76 16.52
N ALA A 64 -22.68 -4.48 16.13
CA ALA A 64 -23.51 -3.41 16.69
C ALA A 64 -24.99 -3.50 16.23
N GLY A 65 -25.27 -4.19 15.14
CA GLY A 65 -26.63 -4.41 14.64
C GLY A 65 -27.37 -3.11 14.36
N ASN A 66 -28.46 -2.85 15.09
CA ASN A 66 -29.29 -1.65 14.93
C ASN A 66 -29.08 -0.63 16.06
N ASP A 67 -27.92 -0.64 16.71
CA ASP A 67 -27.56 0.33 17.72
C ASP A 67 -27.41 1.73 17.11
N ARG A 68 -27.89 2.75 17.82
CA ARG A 68 -27.78 4.16 17.41
C ARG A 68 -26.32 4.63 17.27
N MET A 69 -25.40 4.01 18.02
CA MET A 69 -23.96 4.33 18.01
C MET A 69 -23.14 3.41 17.11
N ALA A 70 -23.77 2.54 16.31
CA ALA A 70 -23.11 1.57 15.47
C ALA A 70 -22.12 2.22 14.50
N ASP A 71 -22.54 3.27 13.80
CA ASP A 71 -21.71 3.99 12.83
C ASP A 71 -20.54 4.69 13.51
N TYR A 72 -20.78 5.32 14.65
CA TYR A 72 -19.72 5.99 15.42
C TYR A 72 -18.66 4.98 15.91
N ASN A 73 -19.07 3.84 16.45
CA ASN A 73 -18.16 2.81 16.89
C ASN A 73 -17.38 2.19 15.73
N THR A 74 -18.00 2.04 14.56
CA THR A 74 -17.36 1.59 13.35
C THR A 74 -16.26 2.58 12.89
N LEU A 75 -16.56 3.87 12.90
CA LEU A 75 -15.58 4.93 12.56
C LEU A 75 -14.40 4.94 13.52
N LEU A 76 -14.63 4.79 14.82
CA LEU A 76 -13.55 4.68 15.82
C LEU A 76 -12.67 3.46 15.56
N ALA A 77 -13.24 2.33 15.22
CA ALA A 77 -12.48 1.11 14.90
C ALA A 77 -11.63 1.28 13.63
N VAL A 78 -12.18 1.92 12.61
CA VAL A 78 -11.46 2.26 11.37
C VAL A 78 -10.31 3.22 11.68
N GLN A 79 -10.57 4.28 12.44
CA GLN A 79 -9.56 5.27 12.82
C GLN A 79 -8.42 4.64 13.61
N ALA A 80 -8.72 3.79 14.59
CA ALA A 80 -7.71 3.08 15.36
C ALA A 80 -6.85 2.14 14.49
N ALA A 81 -7.47 1.46 13.52
CA ALA A 81 -6.76 0.56 12.62
C ALA A 81 -5.85 1.30 11.63
N VAL A 82 -6.27 2.48 11.13
CA VAL A 82 -5.48 3.32 10.20
C VAL A 82 -4.35 4.06 10.91
N ALA A 83 -4.43 4.28 12.21
CA ALA A 83 -3.39 4.96 13.00
C ALA A 83 -2.01 4.27 12.88
N SER A 84 -1.95 3.03 12.41
CA SER A 84 -0.70 2.30 12.13
C SER A 84 0.01 2.76 10.85
N ILE A 85 -0.65 3.54 9.98
CA ILE A 85 -0.08 4.07 8.74
C ILE A 85 0.36 5.52 8.98
N PRO A 86 1.66 5.84 8.96
CA PRO A 86 2.14 7.20 9.09
C PRO A 86 1.61 8.06 7.94
N ASN A 87 1.08 9.24 8.24
CA ASN A 87 0.57 10.21 7.26
C ASN A 87 -0.61 9.70 6.39
N ALA A 88 -1.34 8.69 6.83
CA ALA A 88 -2.53 8.24 6.12
C ALA A 88 -3.59 9.35 6.08
N GLN A 89 -4.00 9.74 4.89
CA GLN A 89 -5.13 10.63 4.68
C GLN A 89 -6.33 9.81 4.24
N ILE A 90 -7.32 9.69 5.13
CA ILE A 90 -8.59 9.06 4.79
C ILE A 90 -9.46 10.11 4.12
N ASN A 91 -9.69 9.99 2.83
CA ASN A 91 -10.55 10.89 2.10
C ASN A 91 -12.03 10.63 2.40
N LYS A 92 -12.40 9.37 2.56
CA LYS A 92 -13.80 8.98 2.75
C LYS A 92 -13.89 7.59 3.39
N VAL A 93 -14.82 7.43 4.32
CA VAL A 93 -15.28 6.14 4.82
C VAL A 93 -16.74 5.99 4.44
N VAL A 94 -17.11 4.88 3.83
CA VAL A 94 -18.49 4.59 3.44
C VAL A 94 -18.98 3.41 4.26
N ILE A 95 -20.01 3.63 5.06
CA ILE A 95 -20.70 2.60 5.82
C ILE A 95 -22.04 2.35 5.12
N TYR A 96 -22.28 1.11 4.72
CA TYR A 96 -23.54 0.75 4.08
C TYR A 96 -24.02 -0.63 4.51
N LYS A 97 -25.33 -0.81 4.52
CA LYS A 97 -25.94 -2.12 4.78
C LYS A 97 -25.94 -2.92 3.47
N SER A 98 -25.11 -3.94 3.40
CA SER A 98 -25.10 -4.81 2.23
C SER A 98 -26.34 -5.68 2.20
N THR A 99 -27.16 -5.53 1.17
CA THR A 99 -28.27 -6.42 0.83
C THR A 99 -27.88 -7.43 -0.26
N ARG A 100 -26.69 -7.30 -0.81
CA ARG A 100 -26.15 -8.11 -1.92
C ARG A 100 -24.98 -8.94 -1.43
N THR A 101 -24.79 -10.09 -2.05
CA THR A 101 -23.71 -11.03 -1.73
C THR A 101 -22.42 -10.73 -2.50
N ASP A 102 -22.45 -9.79 -3.47
CA ASP A 102 -21.31 -9.40 -4.32
C ASP A 102 -20.32 -8.48 -3.63
N GLY A 103 -20.66 -7.90 -2.48
CA GLY A 103 -19.82 -6.96 -1.72
C GLY A 103 -19.56 -5.61 -2.43
N VAL A 104 -20.27 -5.34 -3.53
CA VAL A 104 -20.11 -4.10 -4.29
C VAL A 104 -20.78 -2.96 -3.56
N VAL A 105 -20.06 -1.84 -3.42
CA VAL A 105 -20.60 -0.60 -2.84
C VAL A 105 -21.67 -0.04 -3.77
N PRO A 106 -22.89 0.25 -3.27
CA PRO A 106 -23.93 0.87 -4.08
C PRO A 106 -23.45 2.21 -4.68
N PRO A 107 -23.71 2.49 -5.95
CA PRO A 107 -23.25 3.72 -6.61
C PRO A 107 -23.76 4.99 -5.91
N GLU A 108 -24.92 4.95 -5.30
CA GLU A 108 -25.49 6.03 -4.49
C GLU A 108 -24.60 6.38 -3.28
N CYS A 109 -23.95 5.38 -2.69
CA CYS A 109 -23.04 5.58 -1.55
C CYS A 109 -21.68 6.12 -1.97
N THR A 110 -21.26 5.92 -3.21
CA THR A 110 -19.95 6.40 -3.70
C THR A 110 -19.93 7.89 -3.96
N THR A 111 -21.06 8.48 -4.37
CA THR A 111 -21.18 9.89 -4.72
C THR A 111 -21.73 10.76 -3.56
N ALA A 112 -22.33 10.11 -2.55
CA ALA A 112 -22.90 10.82 -1.41
C ALA A 112 -21.81 11.50 -0.54
N THR A 113 -22.10 12.73 -0.11
CA THR A 113 -21.26 13.49 0.84
C THR A 113 -21.85 13.52 2.26
N GLY A 114 -22.87 12.71 2.51
CA GLY A 114 -23.56 12.59 3.80
C GLY A 114 -24.44 11.35 3.85
N ALA A 115 -25.21 11.19 4.92
CA ALA A 115 -26.11 10.07 5.07
C ALA A 115 -27.19 10.08 3.98
N VAL A 116 -27.30 9.00 3.22
CA VAL A 116 -28.29 8.81 2.17
C VAL A 116 -29.09 7.55 2.46
N ALA A 117 -30.42 7.66 2.42
CA ALA A 117 -31.32 6.54 2.44
C ALA A 117 -32.14 6.55 1.15
N SER A 118 -31.84 5.67 0.21
CA SER A 118 -32.57 5.56 -1.06
C SER A 118 -32.77 4.11 -1.44
N GLY A 119 -33.99 3.73 -1.79
CA GLY A 119 -34.29 2.40 -2.32
C GLY A 119 -33.96 1.21 -1.39
N GLY A 120 -33.99 1.41 -0.06
CA GLY A 120 -33.61 0.41 0.93
C GLY A 120 -32.11 0.30 1.22
N VAL A 121 -31.29 1.13 0.58
CA VAL A 121 -29.87 1.28 0.84
C VAL A 121 -29.67 2.44 1.82
N GLN A 122 -28.98 2.20 2.92
CA GLN A 122 -28.56 3.23 3.87
C GLN A 122 -27.05 3.37 3.79
N CYS A 123 -26.57 4.58 3.56
CA CYS A 123 -25.16 4.93 3.55
C CYS A 123 -24.90 6.07 4.55
N THR A 124 -23.81 5.98 5.27
CA THR A 124 -23.32 7.04 6.18
C THR A 124 -21.85 7.34 5.86
#